data_0fb113e15042281beca595f3891fcd70
#
_entry.id   0fb113e15042281beca595f3891fcd70
#
_cell.length_a   1.000
_cell.length_b   1.000
_cell.length_c   1.000
_cell.angle_alpha   90.00
_cell.angle_beta   90.00
_cell.angle_gamma   90.00
#
_symmetry.space_group_name_H-M   'P 1'
#
loop_
_entity.id
_entity.type
_entity.pdbx_description
1 polymer ?
#
loop_
_entity_poly.entity_id
_entity_poly.type
_entity_poly.pdbx_seq_one_letter_code
_entity_poly.pdbx_strand_id
1 'polypeptide(L)'
;MPGNSLHTMGQQHGRRSWAEPWKIKMVEPLKVTTRDQRLAALDDAGRNTFLIRSDDVYIDLLTDSGTSAMSDRQWAGMMLGDEAYAGSRNFYHLEAAIQRFYGYKHIVPTHQGRGAEHLISQVMIEAGDHIPGNMYFTTTREHQDMAGGTFHDVIIDEAHDPQAILPFKGNVDLAKLQALIDDVGAEKIPYVSLAGTVNMAGGQPVSMANVKAIRAICEPLGIKVMLDATRMVENALFIQEREEGYAGKSIAEILLEFCSYTDGAWMSAKKDNLVNIGGWLAVNDWDTFEELRNLVVVFEGLHTYGGLAGRDMEALAIGIEEAVQDDHVRSRVGQVRYLGELLQEWDIPIVEPIGGHAIFLDAKRFYPHLSQDVFPGQTLAAELYLDSGIRSMERGIVSAGRDPRTGDHKRPKLELTRLTIPRRVYTQAHMDVVAESVKACFDARDQARGLRMVYEPKYLRFFQARFEPV
;
A
#
# COMPACT_ATOMS: atom_id res chain seq x y z
N MET A 1 3.09 -9.98 -29.18
CA MET A 1 3.83 -8.80 -29.68
C MET A 1 4.46 -8.15 -28.48
N PRO A 2 5.75 -7.75 -28.48
CA PRO A 2 6.34 -7.07 -27.35
C PRO A 2 5.60 -5.75 -27.15
N GLY A 3 5.14 -5.51 -25.91
CA GLY A 3 4.36 -4.33 -25.57
C GLY A 3 5.14 -3.05 -25.88
N ASN A 4 4.61 -2.25 -26.77
CA ASN A 4 5.05 -0.88 -26.94
C ASN A 4 4.74 -0.13 -25.65
N SER A 5 5.74 0.07 -24.78
CA SER A 5 5.55 0.98 -23.65
C SER A 5 5.23 2.38 -24.17
N LEU A 6 4.43 3.16 -23.48
CA LEU A 6 4.15 4.57 -23.84
C LEU A 6 5.44 5.35 -24.05
N HIS A 7 6.44 5.10 -23.21
CA HIS A 7 7.78 5.68 -23.34
C HIS A 7 8.46 5.31 -24.67
N THR A 8 8.34 4.04 -25.10
CA THR A 8 8.89 3.57 -26.38
C THR A 8 8.18 4.21 -27.59
N MET A 9 6.85 4.41 -27.49
CA MET A 9 6.08 5.13 -28.54
C MET A 9 6.53 6.58 -28.66
N GLY A 10 6.75 7.30 -27.57
CA GLY A 10 7.27 8.65 -27.56
C GLY A 10 8.67 8.74 -28.17
N GLN A 11 9.54 7.79 -27.85
CA GLN A 11 10.90 7.70 -28.40
C GLN A 11 10.89 7.36 -29.91
N GLN A 12 10.05 6.44 -30.36
CA GLN A 12 9.94 6.07 -31.78
C GLN A 12 9.50 7.24 -32.68
N HIS A 13 8.73 8.17 -32.14
CA HIS A 13 8.25 9.33 -32.87
C HIS A 13 9.00 10.64 -32.57
N GLY A 14 10.13 10.56 -31.84
CA GLY A 14 10.92 11.73 -31.44
C GLY A 14 10.21 12.67 -30.46
N ARG A 15 9.13 12.22 -29.83
CA ARG A 15 8.39 12.96 -28.81
C ARG A 15 8.92 12.65 -27.41
N ARG A 16 9.00 13.66 -26.55
CA ARG A 16 9.36 13.51 -25.13
C ARG A 16 8.13 13.31 -24.23
N SER A 17 6.97 13.77 -24.70
CA SER A 17 5.72 13.67 -23.93
C SER A 17 5.01 12.34 -24.19
N TRP A 18 4.35 11.82 -23.18
CA TRP A 18 3.47 10.67 -23.24
C TRP A 18 2.15 11.00 -22.53
N ALA A 19 1.13 10.20 -22.74
CA ALA A 19 -0.18 10.34 -22.11
C ALA A 19 -0.64 9.00 -21.53
N GLU A 20 -1.62 9.06 -20.66
CA GLU A 20 -2.24 7.89 -20.05
C GLU A 20 -2.85 6.98 -21.15
N PRO A 21 -2.83 5.61 -20.95
CA PRO A 21 -3.39 4.66 -21.91
C PRO A 21 -4.93 4.55 -21.86
N TRP A 22 -5.60 5.53 -21.26
CA TRP A 22 -7.05 5.58 -21.08
C TRP A 22 -7.60 6.99 -21.31
N LYS A 23 -8.91 7.08 -21.50
CA LYS A 23 -9.64 8.35 -21.60
C LYS A 23 -10.76 8.41 -20.56
N ILE A 24 -11.04 9.60 -20.05
CA ILE A 24 -12.09 9.86 -19.08
C ILE A 24 -13.46 9.72 -19.74
N LYS A 25 -14.35 8.91 -19.14
CA LYS A 25 -15.74 8.75 -19.54
C LYS A 25 -16.75 9.22 -18.48
N MET A 26 -16.35 9.19 -17.21
CA MET A 26 -17.17 9.59 -16.07
C MET A 26 -16.39 10.58 -15.23
N VAL A 27 -17.06 11.60 -14.72
CA VAL A 27 -16.46 12.65 -13.91
C VAL A 27 -17.24 12.86 -12.62
N GLU A 28 -16.51 13.15 -11.55
CA GLU A 28 -17.04 13.59 -10.26
C GLU A 28 -16.56 15.02 -10.03
N PRO A 29 -17.48 16.01 -9.81
CA PRO A 29 -17.08 17.39 -9.58
C PRO A 29 -16.28 17.56 -8.30
N LEU A 30 -15.19 18.32 -8.34
CA LEU A 30 -14.41 18.72 -7.17
C LEU A 30 -14.87 20.09 -6.66
N LYS A 31 -14.87 20.25 -5.34
CA LYS A 31 -15.22 21.52 -4.69
C LYS A 31 -13.95 22.24 -4.26
N VAL A 32 -13.75 23.43 -4.79
CA VAL A 32 -12.71 24.35 -4.30
C VAL A 32 -13.25 25.11 -3.10
N THR A 33 -12.57 24.96 -1.95
CA THR A 33 -12.94 25.63 -0.69
C THR A 33 -12.09 26.85 -0.42
N THR A 34 -12.62 27.82 0.33
CA THR A 34 -11.82 28.94 0.84
C THR A 34 -10.97 28.49 2.02
N ARG A 35 -9.93 29.28 2.36
CA ARG A 35 -9.06 28.99 3.52
C ARG A 35 -9.86 28.95 4.83
N ASP A 36 -10.85 29.84 5.02
CA ASP A 36 -11.69 29.88 6.23
C ASP A 36 -12.57 28.63 6.34
N GLN A 37 -13.13 28.14 5.23
CA GLN A 37 -13.88 26.88 5.20
C GLN A 37 -12.99 25.70 5.56
N ARG A 38 -11.75 25.65 5.02
CA ARG A 38 -10.78 24.61 5.36
C ARG A 38 -10.36 24.66 6.83
N LEU A 39 -10.15 25.86 7.37
CA LEU A 39 -9.80 26.01 8.79
C LEU A 39 -10.94 25.50 9.69
N ALA A 40 -12.18 25.86 9.41
CA ALA A 40 -13.33 25.36 10.15
C ALA A 40 -13.48 23.83 10.08
N ALA A 41 -13.32 23.24 8.88
CA ALA A 41 -13.37 21.79 8.69
C ALA A 41 -12.22 21.06 9.41
N LEU A 42 -11.02 21.64 9.39
CA LEU A 42 -9.85 21.10 10.07
C LEU A 42 -9.98 21.14 11.60
N ASP A 43 -10.53 22.23 12.15
CA ASP A 43 -10.76 22.37 13.58
C ASP A 43 -11.88 21.42 14.06
N ASP A 44 -12.97 21.26 13.29
CA ASP A 44 -14.02 20.27 13.56
C ASP A 44 -13.48 18.82 13.53
N ALA A 45 -12.54 18.53 12.61
CA ALA A 45 -11.85 17.26 12.54
C ALA A 45 -10.77 17.06 13.63
N GLY A 46 -10.56 18.05 14.51
CA GLY A 46 -9.47 17.99 15.52
C GLY A 46 -8.11 17.83 14.87
N ARG A 47 -7.86 18.52 13.77
CA ARG A 47 -6.61 18.53 12.97
C ARG A 47 -6.13 17.14 12.53
N ASN A 48 -7.07 16.19 12.43
CA ASN A 48 -6.82 14.86 11.88
C ASN A 48 -7.47 14.74 10.49
N THR A 49 -6.66 14.58 9.48
CA THR A 49 -7.10 14.53 8.07
C THR A 49 -8.03 13.35 7.76
N PHE A 50 -8.02 12.28 8.57
CA PHE A 50 -8.99 11.18 8.47
C PHE A 50 -10.42 11.56 8.84
N LEU A 51 -10.59 12.60 9.66
CA LEU A 51 -11.90 13.01 10.17
C LEU A 51 -12.53 14.15 9.36
N ILE A 52 -11.82 14.67 8.34
CA ILE A 52 -12.34 15.68 7.42
C ILE A 52 -13.38 15.01 6.51
N ARG A 53 -14.52 15.66 6.33
CA ARG A 53 -15.56 15.18 5.41
C ARG A 53 -15.11 15.31 3.97
N SER A 54 -15.47 14.35 3.11
CA SER A 54 -15.08 14.36 1.69
C SER A 54 -15.55 15.60 0.93
N ASP A 55 -16.71 16.15 1.31
CA ASP A 55 -17.26 17.39 0.74
C ASP A 55 -16.36 18.63 0.93
N ASP A 56 -15.43 18.57 1.87
CA ASP A 56 -14.52 19.66 2.19
C ASP A 56 -13.09 19.43 1.67
N VAL A 57 -12.89 18.34 0.91
CA VAL A 57 -11.58 17.97 0.32
C VAL A 57 -11.56 18.34 -1.17
N TYR A 58 -10.48 19.01 -1.59
CA TYR A 58 -10.27 19.35 -3.00
C TYR A 58 -9.53 18.24 -3.75
N ILE A 59 -8.33 17.85 -3.31
CA ILE A 59 -7.57 16.74 -3.88
C ILE A 59 -7.30 15.72 -2.76
N ASP A 60 -7.81 14.49 -2.93
CA ASP A 60 -7.73 13.46 -1.91
C ASP A 60 -6.56 12.51 -2.15
N LEU A 61 -5.47 12.73 -1.44
CA LEU A 61 -4.28 11.89 -1.45
C LEU A 61 -4.09 11.11 -0.12
N LEU A 62 -5.17 10.94 0.64
CA LEU A 62 -5.15 10.21 1.91
C LEU A 62 -4.75 8.75 1.69
N THR A 63 -5.34 8.12 0.69
CA THR A 63 -5.16 6.69 0.40
C THR A 63 -5.48 6.36 -1.05
N ASP A 64 -4.84 5.32 -1.59
CA ASP A 64 -5.20 4.67 -2.85
C ASP A 64 -6.15 3.46 -2.66
N SER A 65 -6.64 3.26 -1.42
CA SER A 65 -7.47 2.10 -1.07
C SER A 65 -8.94 2.35 -1.35
N GLY A 66 -9.47 1.73 -2.40
CA GLY A 66 -10.88 1.83 -2.76
C GLY A 66 -11.27 3.16 -3.39
N THR A 67 -10.29 3.92 -3.86
CA THR A 67 -10.46 5.25 -4.45
C THR A 67 -10.11 5.29 -5.94
N SER A 68 -9.76 4.15 -6.54
CA SER A 68 -9.46 4.03 -7.97
C SER A 68 -10.71 4.20 -8.83
N ALA A 69 -10.56 4.78 -10.02
CA ALA A 69 -11.61 4.77 -11.03
C ALA A 69 -11.65 3.40 -11.72
N MET A 70 -12.83 2.78 -11.74
CA MET A 70 -13.08 1.53 -12.46
C MET A 70 -13.26 1.80 -13.95
N SER A 71 -12.87 0.82 -14.77
CA SER A 71 -13.03 0.87 -16.22
C SER A 71 -14.49 0.65 -16.68
N ASP A 72 -14.77 0.96 -17.93
CA ASP A 72 -16.06 0.65 -18.55
C ASP A 72 -16.31 -0.88 -18.63
N ARG A 73 -15.26 -1.71 -18.73
CA ARG A 73 -15.35 -3.17 -18.65
C ARG A 73 -15.76 -3.65 -17.26
N GLN A 74 -15.18 -3.04 -16.20
CA GLN A 74 -15.55 -3.35 -14.82
C GLN A 74 -17.00 -2.96 -14.55
N TRP A 75 -17.44 -1.77 -14.96
CA TRP A 75 -18.85 -1.35 -14.84
C TRP A 75 -19.82 -2.25 -15.61
N ALA A 76 -19.47 -2.65 -16.84
CA ALA A 76 -20.26 -3.61 -17.60
C ALA A 76 -20.32 -4.98 -16.93
N GLY A 77 -19.20 -5.46 -16.39
CA GLY A 77 -19.12 -6.71 -15.62
C GLY A 77 -20.01 -6.69 -14.38
N MET A 78 -20.04 -5.59 -13.64
CA MET A 78 -20.95 -5.45 -12.50
C MET A 78 -22.43 -5.62 -12.91
N MET A 79 -22.84 -5.13 -14.07
CA MET A 79 -24.22 -5.28 -14.57
C MET A 79 -24.55 -6.73 -14.98
N LEU A 80 -23.53 -7.58 -15.17
CA LEU A 80 -23.67 -9.01 -15.48
C LEU A 80 -23.43 -9.90 -14.26
N GLY A 81 -23.32 -9.31 -13.09
CA GLY A 81 -23.09 -10.02 -11.83
C GLY A 81 -24.15 -11.09 -11.56
N ASP A 82 -23.70 -12.26 -11.11
CA ASP A 82 -24.55 -13.35 -10.65
C ASP A 82 -24.71 -13.25 -9.14
N GLU A 83 -25.89 -12.90 -8.68
CA GLU A 83 -26.21 -12.68 -7.26
C GLU A 83 -26.60 -13.99 -6.54
N ALA A 84 -26.11 -15.15 -7.01
CA ALA A 84 -26.31 -16.42 -6.31
C ALA A 84 -25.60 -16.41 -4.95
N TYR A 85 -26.29 -16.86 -3.89
CA TYR A 85 -25.73 -16.94 -2.55
C TYR A 85 -24.53 -17.87 -2.44
N ALA A 86 -24.52 -18.98 -3.20
CA ALA A 86 -23.46 -19.97 -3.17
C ALA A 86 -23.05 -20.35 -4.59
N GLY A 87 -21.74 -20.44 -4.83
CA GLY A 87 -21.20 -20.92 -6.09
C GLY A 87 -21.48 -20.01 -7.28
N SER A 88 -21.50 -18.69 -7.06
CA SER A 88 -21.63 -17.69 -8.12
C SER A 88 -20.58 -17.90 -9.21
N ARG A 89 -20.97 -17.76 -10.48
CA ARG A 89 -20.02 -17.81 -11.62
C ARG A 89 -18.90 -16.79 -11.48
N ASN A 90 -19.16 -15.68 -10.84
CA ASN A 90 -18.19 -14.60 -10.65
C ASN A 90 -17.07 -14.99 -9.65
N PHE A 91 -17.35 -15.90 -8.71
CA PHE A 91 -16.31 -16.50 -7.88
C PHE A 91 -15.32 -17.30 -8.76
N TYR A 92 -15.81 -18.13 -9.67
CA TYR A 92 -14.94 -18.91 -10.55
C TYR A 92 -14.17 -18.05 -11.56
N HIS A 93 -14.73 -16.91 -11.99
CA HIS A 93 -13.99 -15.94 -12.80
C HIS A 93 -12.87 -15.30 -11.98
N LEU A 94 -13.13 -14.92 -10.72
CA LEU A 94 -12.12 -14.38 -9.80
C LEU A 94 -11.03 -15.42 -9.52
N GLU A 95 -11.41 -16.66 -9.20
CA GLU A 95 -10.49 -17.77 -8.98
C GLU A 95 -9.56 -17.98 -10.19
N ALA A 96 -10.14 -18.04 -11.40
CA ALA A 96 -9.37 -18.20 -12.63
C ALA A 96 -8.40 -17.04 -12.88
N ALA A 97 -8.80 -15.78 -12.59
CA ALA A 97 -7.94 -14.63 -12.73
C ALA A 97 -6.75 -14.67 -11.74
N ILE A 98 -7.01 -15.01 -10.47
CA ILE A 98 -5.96 -15.15 -9.48
C ILE A 98 -5.00 -16.28 -9.82
N GLN A 99 -5.52 -17.45 -10.20
CA GLN A 99 -4.69 -18.58 -10.61
C GLN A 99 -3.82 -18.23 -11.82
N ARG A 100 -4.36 -17.51 -12.80
CA ARG A 100 -3.65 -17.12 -14.02
C ARG A 100 -2.50 -16.15 -13.75
N PHE A 101 -2.70 -15.14 -12.91
CA PHE A 101 -1.74 -14.04 -12.77
C PHE A 101 -0.88 -14.12 -11.51
N TYR A 102 -1.35 -14.80 -10.46
CA TYR A 102 -0.60 -15.01 -9.21
C TYR A 102 -0.17 -16.46 -8.98
N GLY A 103 -0.81 -17.44 -9.64
CA GLY A 103 -0.38 -18.83 -9.65
C GLY A 103 -0.77 -19.67 -8.43
N TYR A 104 -1.51 -19.12 -7.46
CA TYR A 104 -1.94 -19.85 -6.27
C TYR A 104 -3.08 -20.81 -6.56
N LYS A 105 -3.13 -21.94 -5.80
CA LYS A 105 -4.08 -23.06 -6.06
C LYS A 105 -5.45 -22.81 -5.45
N HIS A 106 -5.51 -22.31 -4.23
CA HIS A 106 -6.72 -22.23 -3.43
C HIS A 106 -6.97 -20.80 -2.99
N ILE A 107 -8.20 -20.31 -3.12
CA ILE A 107 -8.55 -18.91 -2.98
C ILE A 107 -9.75 -18.75 -2.05
N VAL A 108 -9.67 -17.79 -1.15
CA VAL A 108 -10.75 -17.35 -0.28
C VAL A 108 -10.96 -15.85 -0.50
N PRO A 109 -12.10 -15.41 -1.05
CA PRO A 109 -12.40 -13.98 -1.15
C PRO A 109 -12.70 -13.40 0.22
N THR A 110 -12.45 -12.10 0.37
CA THR A 110 -12.77 -11.31 1.57
C THR A 110 -13.27 -9.94 1.16
N HIS A 111 -14.00 -9.25 2.06
CA HIS A 111 -14.51 -7.91 1.74
C HIS A 111 -13.40 -6.88 1.53
N GLN A 112 -12.22 -7.07 2.12
CA GLN A 112 -11.00 -6.26 1.91
C GLN A 112 -9.77 -6.93 2.54
N GLY A 113 -8.57 -6.35 2.31
CA GLY A 113 -7.29 -6.92 2.74
C GLY A 113 -7.20 -7.21 4.24
N ARG A 114 -7.73 -6.33 5.12
CA ARG A 114 -7.67 -6.59 6.57
C ARG A 114 -8.51 -7.79 7.03
N GLY A 115 -9.54 -8.17 6.27
CA GLY A 115 -10.24 -9.45 6.48
C GLY A 115 -9.33 -10.62 6.18
N ALA A 116 -8.58 -10.57 5.06
CA ALA A 116 -7.59 -11.57 4.71
C ALA A 116 -6.43 -11.64 5.74
N GLU A 117 -5.92 -10.47 6.20
CA GLU A 117 -4.90 -10.39 7.26
C GLU A 117 -5.38 -11.03 8.56
N HIS A 118 -6.64 -10.79 8.94
CA HIS A 118 -7.25 -11.40 10.12
C HIS A 118 -7.29 -12.93 10.01
N LEU A 119 -7.85 -13.45 8.91
CA LEU A 119 -8.01 -14.89 8.72
C LEU A 119 -6.66 -15.62 8.73
N ILE A 120 -5.67 -15.13 7.97
CA ILE A 120 -4.37 -15.80 7.91
C ILE A 120 -3.63 -15.74 9.26
N SER A 121 -3.75 -14.65 10.00
CA SER A 121 -3.13 -14.53 11.33
C SER A 121 -3.76 -15.50 12.32
N GLN A 122 -5.10 -15.70 12.27
CA GLN A 122 -5.78 -16.64 13.16
C GLN A 122 -5.47 -18.11 12.85
N VAL A 123 -5.19 -18.43 11.57
CA VAL A 123 -4.91 -19.82 11.14
C VAL A 123 -3.44 -20.18 11.33
N MET A 124 -2.51 -19.25 11.06
CA MET A 124 -1.09 -19.61 11.01
C MET A 124 -0.29 -19.22 12.25
N ILE A 125 -0.80 -18.35 13.12
CA ILE A 125 -0.02 -17.84 14.27
C ILE A 125 -0.52 -18.46 15.56
N GLU A 126 0.41 -19.03 16.32
CA GLU A 126 0.21 -19.45 17.71
C GLU A 126 0.81 -18.42 18.68
N ALA A 127 0.32 -18.43 19.92
CA ALA A 127 0.85 -17.54 20.95
C ALA A 127 2.33 -17.83 21.22
N GLY A 128 3.14 -16.79 21.09
CA GLY A 128 4.61 -16.89 21.27
C GLY A 128 5.38 -17.13 19.97
N ASP A 129 4.72 -17.10 18.81
CA ASP A 129 5.40 -17.14 17.52
C ASP A 129 6.09 -15.82 17.17
N HIS A 130 7.09 -15.91 16.31
CA HIS A 130 7.87 -14.80 15.80
C HIS A 130 7.66 -14.63 14.29
N ILE A 131 7.29 -13.42 13.86
CA ILE A 131 6.99 -13.16 12.46
C ILE A 131 8.02 -12.16 11.90
N PRO A 132 9.08 -12.61 11.20
CA PRO A 132 9.97 -11.72 10.48
C PRO A 132 9.27 -11.11 9.26
N GLY A 133 9.54 -9.82 8.99
CA GLY A 133 9.00 -9.14 7.82
C GLY A 133 9.84 -7.93 7.41
N ASN A 134 9.69 -7.52 6.15
CA ASN A 134 10.37 -6.34 5.62
C ASN A 134 9.59 -5.07 5.97
N MET A 135 9.71 -4.63 7.20
CA MET A 135 8.97 -3.55 7.85
C MET A 135 7.49 -3.90 8.06
N TYR A 136 6.90 -3.36 9.10
CA TYR A 136 5.50 -3.63 9.43
C TYR A 136 4.54 -2.84 8.51
N PHE A 137 3.34 -3.39 8.29
CA PHE A 137 2.17 -2.60 7.96
C PHE A 137 1.23 -2.55 9.16
N THR A 138 0.56 -1.40 9.37
CA THR A 138 -0.16 -1.13 10.63
C THR A 138 -1.23 -2.16 10.97
N THR A 139 -2.10 -2.53 10.02
CA THR A 139 -3.17 -3.51 10.25
C THR A 139 -2.65 -4.94 10.29
N THR A 140 -1.69 -5.29 9.44
CA THR A 140 -1.08 -6.64 9.42
C THR A 140 -0.44 -6.94 10.77
N ARG A 141 0.38 -6.01 11.27
CA ARG A 141 1.01 -6.15 12.57
C ARG A 141 0.00 -6.24 13.71
N GLU A 142 -1.06 -5.43 13.69
CA GLU A 142 -2.11 -5.48 14.72
C GLU A 142 -2.78 -6.87 14.75
N HIS A 143 -3.08 -7.46 13.59
CA HIS A 143 -3.64 -8.82 13.52
C HIS A 143 -2.65 -9.89 14.00
N GLN A 144 -1.37 -9.75 13.68
CA GLN A 144 -0.31 -10.66 14.18
C GLN A 144 -0.17 -10.57 15.71
N ASP A 145 -0.11 -9.35 16.26
CA ASP A 145 -0.05 -9.10 17.71
C ASP A 145 -1.32 -9.65 18.42
N MET A 146 -2.51 -9.46 17.84
CA MET A 146 -3.78 -10.00 18.38
C MET A 146 -3.85 -11.53 18.35
N ALA A 147 -3.20 -12.18 17.40
CA ALA A 147 -3.08 -13.64 17.34
C ALA A 147 -2.04 -14.19 18.33
N GLY A 148 -1.28 -13.31 18.99
CA GLY A 148 -0.26 -13.68 19.98
C GLY A 148 1.16 -13.81 19.44
N GLY A 149 1.35 -13.41 18.17
CA GLY A 149 2.68 -13.37 17.54
C GLY A 149 3.46 -12.10 17.89
N THR A 150 4.75 -12.11 17.60
CA THR A 150 5.64 -10.94 17.73
C THR A 150 6.28 -10.61 16.38
N PHE A 151 6.00 -9.42 15.86
CA PHE A 151 6.62 -8.97 14.61
C PHE A 151 8.08 -8.56 14.82
N HIS A 152 8.96 -9.00 13.90
CA HIS A 152 10.39 -8.64 13.85
C HIS A 152 10.71 -7.96 12.52
N ASP A 153 11.23 -6.73 12.61
CA ASP A 153 11.67 -5.99 11.42
C ASP A 153 13.04 -6.49 10.96
N VAL A 154 13.04 -7.19 9.83
CA VAL A 154 14.24 -7.72 9.18
C VAL A 154 14.54 -7.05 7.84
N ILE A 155 13.99 -5.84 7.59
CA ILE A 155 14.34 -5.05 6.41
C ILE A 155 15.79 -4.58 6.47
N ILE A 156 16.40 -4.29 5.32
CA ILE A 156 17.73 -3.67 5.26
C ILE A 156 17.74 -2.31 5.98
N ASP A 157 18.87 -1.94 6.57
CA ASP A 157 18.97 -0.73 7.38
C ASP A 157 18.76 0.56 6.58
N GLU A 158 19.17 0.56 5.33
CA GLU A 158 18.99 1.68 4.40
C GLU A 158 17.52 2.02 4.12
N ALA A 159 16.59 1.09 4.36
CA ALA A 159 15.17 1.36 4.27
C ALA A 159 14.69 2.38 5.32
N HIS A 160 15.42 2.52 6.42
CA HIS A 160 15.15 3.49 7.48
C HIS A 160 15.83 4.85 7.26
N ASP A 161 16.62 5.01 6.20
CA ASP A 161 17.20 6.28 5.77
C ASP A 161 16.41 6.81 4.55
N PRO A 162 15.67 7.91 4.68
CA PRO A 162 14.91 8.46 3.56
C PRO A 162 15.78 8.93 2.39
N GLN A 163 17.08 9.21 2.62
CA GLN A 163 18.02 9.70 1.61
C GLN A 163 18.82 8.59 0.93
N ALA A 164 18.85 7.38 1.47
CA ALA A 164 19.60 6.27 0.90
C ALA A 164 19.02 5.88 -0.48
N ILE A 165 19.86 5.86 -1.50
CA ILE A 165 19.47 5.53 -2.88
C ILE A 165 19.94 4.12 -3.21
N LEU A 166 19.01 3.16 -3.18
CA LEU A 166 19.23 1.76 -3.55
C LEU A 166 18.11 1.29 -4.50
N PRO A 167 18.40 0.40 -5.46
CA PRO A 167 17.40 -0.04 -6.43
C PRO A 167 16.23 -0.79 -5.78
N PHE A 168 16.47 -1.54 -4.69
CA PHE A 168 15.49 -2.39 -3.99
C PHE A 168 15.58 -2.20 -2.47
N LYS A 169 15.16 -1.04 -2.02
CA LYS A 169 15.23 -0.63 -0.62
C LYS A 169 14.20 -1.35 0.28
N GLY A 170 13.27 -2.10 -0.33
CA GLY A 170 12.31 -2.96 0.36
C GLY A 170 12.83 -4.37 0.69
N ASN A 171 14.05 -4.71 0.34
CA ASN A 171 14.61 -6.05 0.54
C ASN A 171 14.70 -6.44 2.01
N VAL A 172 14.47 -7.72 2.29
CA VAL A 172 14.84 -8.36 3.56
C VAL A 172 16.34 -8.46 3.68
N ASP A 173 16.89 -8.10 4.82
CA ASP A 173 18.26 -8.41 5.20
C ASP A 173 18.33 -9.89 5.61
N LEU A 174 19.00 -10.69 4.78
CA LEU A 174 19.09 -12.12 4.95
C LEU A 174 19.90 -12.52 6.21
N ALA A 175 20.84 -11.67 6.64
CA ALA A 175 21.60 -11.90 7.85
C ALA A 175 20.73 -11.68 9.11
N LYS A 176 19.87 -10.65 9.12
CA LYS A 176 18.89 -10.43 10.19
C LYS A 176 17.88 -11.57 10.25
N LEU A 177 17.39 -12.03 9.06
CA LEU A 177 16.47 -13.17 8.99
C LEU A 177 17.13 -14.43 9.59
N GLN A 178 18.34 -14.76 9.17
CA GLN A 178 19.06 -15.93 9.68
C GLN A 178 19.34 -15.81 11.18
N ALA A 179 19.77 -14.65 11.65
CA ALA A 179 20.04 -14.42 13.07
C ALA A 179 18.77 -14.60 13.93
N LEU A 180 17.59 -14.18 13.44
CA LEU A 180 16.34 -14.43 14.15
C LEU A 180 16.01 -15.93 14.19
N ILE A 181 16.17 -16.65 13.06
CA ILE A 181 15.94 -18.10 13.00
C ILE A 181 16.85 -18.83 13.99
N ASP A 182 18.12 -18.43 14.06
CA ASP A 182 19.09 -19.04 14.97
C ASP A 182 18.78 -18.74 16.46
N ASP A 183 18.19 -17.60 16.76
CA ASP A 183 17.83 -17.15 18.11
C ASP A 183 16.57 -17.84 18.65
N VAL A 184 15.51 -17.91 17.85
CA VAL A 184 14.18 -18.36 18.32
C VAL A 184 13.82 -19.80 17.91
N GLY A 185 14.52 -20.38 16.93
CA GLY A 185 14.21 -21.67 16.33
C GLY A 185 13.20 -21.58 15.18
N ALA A 186 13.40 -22.40 14.15
CA ALA A 186 12.55 -22.39 12.94
C ALA A 186 11.10 -22.76 13.25
N GLU A 187 10.87 -23.61 14.25
CA GLU A 187 9.54 -24.07 14.68
C GLU A 187 8.70 -22.96 15.33
N LYS A 188 9.32 -21.83 15.69
CA LYS A 188 8.66 -20.64 16.24
C LYS A 188 8.40 -19.56 15.19
N ILE A 189 8.69 -19.85 13.93
CA ILE A 189 8.47 -18.92 12.81
C ILE A 189 7.50 -19.57 11.82
N PRO A 190 6.19 -19.29 11.92
CA PRO A 190 5.19 -19.88 11.03
C PRO A 190 5.38 -19.43 9.60
N TYR A 191 5.75 -18.17 9.40
CA TYR A 191 6.04 -17.61 8.09
C TYR A 191 6.87 -16.32 8.14
N VAL A 192 7.54 -16.02 7.02
CA VAL A 192 8.10 -14.70 6.71
C VAL A 192 7.00 -13.85 6.08
N SER A 193 6.71 -12.67 6.62
CA SER A 193 5.74 -11.70 6.12
C SER A 193 6.43 -10.75 5.13
N LEU A 194 6.28 -11.00 3.83
CA LEU A 194 6.94 -10.24 2.77
C LEU A 194 5.94 -9.26 2.11
N ALA A 195 6.25 -7.99 2.09
CA ALA A 195 5.43 -6.97 1.41
C ALA A 195 6.12 -6.47 0.13
N GLY A 196 5.39 -6.42 -0.96
CA GLY A 196 5.81 -5.80 -2.22
C GLY A 196 4.72 -4.86 -2.75
N THR A 197 4.99 -3.57 -2.87
CA THR A 197 6.06 -2.70 -2.36
C THR A 197 5.89 -2.37 -0.88
N VAL A 198 7.00 -2.06 -0.19
CA VAL A 198 6.98 -1.77 1.25
C VAL A 198 6.46 -0.36 1.52
N ASN A 199 5.21 -0.27 1.95
CA ASN A 199 4.51 1.01 2.17
C ASN A 199 5.21 1.90 3.19
N MET A 200 5.57 1.36 4.37
CA MET A 200 6.15 2.14 5.47
C MET A 200 7.60 2.59 5.20
N ALA A 201 8.27 1.98 4.22
CA ALA A 201 9.61 2.39 3.75
C ALA A 201 9.56 3.42 2.59
N GLY A 202 8.36 3.96 2.25
CA GLY A 202 8.22 4.89 1.14
C GLY A 202 7.78 4.23 -0.18
N GLY A 203 7.10 3.08 -0.13
CA GLY A 203 6.66 2.36 -1.34
C GLY A 203 7.82 1.68 -2.08
N GLN A 204 8.83 1.23 -1.35
CA GLN A 204 10.06 0.69 -1.90
C GLN A 204 9.94 -0.77 -2.35
N PRO A 205 10.52 -1.14 -3.51
CA PRO A 205 10.38 -2.47 -4.07
C PRO A 205 11.31 -3.51 -3.45
N VAL A 206 10.91 -4.77 -3.60
CA VAL A 206 11.69 -5.99 -3.30
C VAL A 206 12.17 -6.61 -4.62
N SER A 207 13.43 -7.04 -4.68
CA SER A 207 14.00 -7.69 -5.87
C SER A 207 13.57 -9.15 -5.99
N MET A 208 13.59 -9.67 -7.20
CA MET A 208 13.41 -11.09 -7.47
C MET A 208 14.52 -11.93 -6.83
N ALA A 209 15.76 -11.45 -6.86
CA ALA A 209 16.89 -12.10 -6.21
C ALA A 209 16.67 -12.25 -4.70
N ASN A 210 16.06 -11.26 -4.04
CA ASN A 210 15.80 -11.30 -2.61
C ASN A 210 14.74 -12.35 -2.24
N VAL A 211 13.60 -12.41 -2.96
CA VAL A 211 12.58 -13.43 -2.67
C VAL A 211 13.10 -14.84 -2.92
N LYS A 212 13.93 -15.06 -3.96
CA LYS A 212 14.62 -16.33 -4.22
C LYS A 212 15.52 -16.74 -3.06
N ALA A 213 16.28 -15.79 -2.52
CA ALA A 213 17.17 -16.04 -1.39
C ALA A 213 16.40 -16.32 -0.08
N ILE A 214 15.30 -15.58 0.16
CA ILE A 214 14.40 -15.88 1.29
C ILE A 214 13.86 -17.31 1.17
N ARG A 215 13.36 -17.69 -0.01
CA ARG A 215 12.85 -19.05 -0.26
C ARG A 215 13.92 -20.12 0.03
N ALA A 216 15.16 -19.90 -0.45
CA ALA A 216 16.27 -20.84 -0.24
C ALA A 216 16.63 -21.02 1.24
N ILE A 217 16.46 -20.00 2.09
CA ILE A 217 16.65 -20.11 3.55
C ILE A 217 15.47 -20.83 4.20
N CYS A 218 14.24 -20.46 3.85
CA CYS A 218 13.02 -20.88 4.54
C CYS A 218 12.59 -22.32 4.20
N GLU A 219 12.70 -22.72 2.92
CA GLU A 219 12.17 -24.00 2.45
C GLU A 219 12.75 -25.24 3.16
N PRO A 220 14.08 -25.36 3.37
CA PRO A 220 14.65 -26.50 4.10
C PRO A 220 14.24 -26.57 5.57
N LEU A 221 13.79 -25.46 6.14
CA LEU A 221 13.39 -25.32 7.54
C LEU A 221 11.87 -25.44 7.74
N GLY A 222 11.10 -25.58 6.65
CA GLY A 222 9.65 -25.66 6.71
C GLY A 222 8.96 -24.31 7.00
N ILE A 223 9.71 -23.21 7.04
CA ILE A 223 9.16 -21.86 7.23
C ILE A 223 8.45 -21.42 5.94
N LYS A 224 7.20 -20.97 6.06
CA LYS A 224 6.44 -20.48 4.89
C LYS A 224 6.87 -19.05 4.53
N VAL A 225 6.63 -18.67 3.28
CA VAL A 225 6.79 -17.28 2.81
C VAL A 225 5.42 -16.78 2.38
N MET A 226 4.87 -15.83 3.11
CA MET A 226 3.55 -15.25 2.84
C MET A 226 3.70 -13.83 2.30
N LEU A 227 3.02 -13.54 1.18
CA LEU A 227 3.15 -12.28 0.45
C LEU A 227 1.97 -11.35 0.75
N ASP A 228 2.25 -10.13 1.18
CA ASP A 228 1.32 -9.01 0.98
C ASP A 228 1.40 -8.55 -0.48
N ALA A 229 0.46 -9.02 -1.31
CA ALA A 229 0.44 -8.77 -2.74
C ALA A 229 -0.21 -7.43 -3.13
N THR A 230 -0.56 -6.61 -2.16
CA THR A 230 -1.38 -5.39 -2.32
C THR A 230 -0.87 -4.43 -3.40
N ARG A 231 0.46 -4.34 -3.63
CA ARG A 231 1.09 -3.50 -4.66
C ARG A 231 2.18 -4.24 -5.44
N MET A 232 2.00 -5.54 -5.62
CA MET A 232 2.98 -6.38 -6.32
C MET A 232 3.10 -6.08 -7.82
N VAL A 233 2.05 -5.55 -8.44
CA VAL A 233 2.11 -5.12 -9.84
C VAL A 233 3.07 -3.95 -10.01
N GLU A 234 3.03 -2.97 -9.10
CA GLU A 234 4.00 -1.87 -9.07
C GLU A 234 5.43 -2.38 -8.78
N ASN A 235 5.56 -3.36 -7.87
CA ASN A 235 6.85 -4.00 -7.56
C ASN A 235 7.44 -4.70 -8.80
N ALA A 236 6.61 -5.38 -9.58
CA ALA A 236 7.04 -6.05 -10.80
C ALA A 236 7.59 -5.08 -11.85
N LEU A 237 7.06 -3.85 -11.94
CA LEU A 237 7.64 -2.82 -12.80
C LEU A 237 9.07 -2.45 -12.37
N PHE A 238 9.32 -2.30 -11.08
CA PHE A 238 10.67 -1.99 -10.61
C PHE A 238 11.65 -3.14 -10.86
N ILE A 239 11.21 -4.39 -10.77
CA ILE A 239 12.01 -5.55 -11.18
C ILE A 239 12.30 -5.49 -12.69
N GLN A 240 11.29 -5.21 -13.53
CA GLN A 240 11.45 -5.08 -14.98
C GLN A 240 12.47 -4.00 -15.35
N GLU A 241 12.47 -2.87 -14.64
CA GLU A 241 13.33 -1.73 -14.94
C GLU A 241 14.75 -1.84 -14.37
N ARG A 242 14.93 -2.52 -13.23
CA ARG A 242 16.15 -2.40 -12.41
C ARG A 242 16.92 -3.71 -12.23
N GLU A 243 16.30 -4.86 -12.48
CA GLU A 243 16.93 -6.16 -12.24
C GLU A 243 17.38 -6.79 -13.56
N GLU A 244 18.61 -7.27 -13.60
CA GLU A 244 19.19 -7.87 -14.79
C GLU A 244 18.39 -9.11 -15.23
N GLY A 245 18.14 -9.23 -16.53
CA GLY A 245 17.39 -10.35 -17.12
C GLY A 245 15.86 -10.17 -17.16
N TYR A 246 15.32 -9.10 -16.58
CA TYR A 246 13.85 -8.90 -16.50
C TYR A 246 13.29 -7.87 -17.50
N ALA A 247 14.12 -7.04 -18.13
CA ALA A 247 13.67 -5.98 -19.03
C ALA A 247 12.82 -6.45 -20.23
N GLY A 248 12.96 -7.72 -20.64
CA GLY A 248 12.20 -8.32 -21.75
C GLY A 248 10.91 -9.05 -21.33
N LYS A 249 10.64 -9.20 -20.03
CA LYS A 249 9.46 -9.85 -19.50
C LYS A 249 8.31 -8.84 -19.28
N SER A 250 7.07 -9.30 -19.47
CA SER A 250 5.89 -8.51 -19.11
C SER A 250 5.73 -8.44 -17.58
N ILE A 251 4.96 -7.46 -17.11
CA ILE A 251 4.58 -7.33 -15.69
C ILE A 251 3.90 -8.62 -15.19
N ALA A 252 3.00 -9.19 -16.00
CA ALA A 252 2.29 -10.43 -15.64
C ALA A 252 3.24 -11.62 -15.46
N GLU A 253 4.25 -11.78 -16.33
CA GLU A 253 5.26 -12.85 -16.20
C GLU A 253 6.12 -12.67 -14.95
N ILE A 254 6.53 -11.43 -14.63
CA ILE A 254 7.33 -11.12 -13.44
C ILE A 254 6.52 -11.36 -12.16
N LEU A 255 5.26 -10.93 -12.14
CA LEU A 255 4.34 -11.15 -11.01
C LEU A 255 4.17 -12.65 -10.73
N LEU A 256 3.87 -13.43 -11.78
CA LEU A 256 3.69 -14.88 -11.66
C LEU A 256 4.97 -15.57 -11.16
N GLU A 257 6.14 -15.19 -11.71
CA GLU A 257 7.43 -15.71 -11.25
C GLU A 257 7.68 -15.36 -9.78
N PHE A 258 7.44 -14.11 -9.36
CA PHE A 258 7.65 -13.69 -7.97
C PHE A 258 6.77 -14.52 -7.01
N CYS A 259 5.48 -14.66 -7.32
CA CYS A 259 4.54 -15.43 -6.51
C CYS A 259 4.92 -16.92 -6.40
N SER A 260 5.61 -17.47 -7.40
CA SER A 260 6.04 -18.89 -7.37
C SER A 260 7.07 -19.20 -6.27
N TYR A 261 7.72 -18.19 -5.69
CA TYR A 261 8.64 -18.32 -4.55
C TYR A 261 7.95 -18.13 -3.19
N THR A 262 6.61 -18.00 -3.16
CA THR A 262 5.82 -17.82 -1.95
C THR A 262 4.80 -18.94 -1.77
N ASP A 263 4.39 -19.22 -0.53
CA ASP A 263 3.44 -20.28 -0.20
C ASP A 263 1.98 -19.82 -0.27
N GLY A 264 1.78 -18.51 -0.20
CA GLY A 264 0.47 -17.87 -0.28
C GLY A 264 0.58 -16.36 -0.27
N ALA A 265 -0.58 -15.70 -0.41
CA ALA A 265 -0.64 -14.25 -0.39
C ALA A 265 -1.99 -13.77 0.16
N TRP A 266 -1.97 -12.60 0.80
CA TRP A 266 -3.18 -11.80 1.03
C TRP A 266 -3.14 -10.53 0.18
N MET A 267 -4.33 -10.05 -0.17
CA MET A 267 -4.50 -8.93 -1.07
C MET A 267 -5.58 -7.98 -0.61
N SER A 268 -5.24 -6.72 -0.49
CA SER A 268 -6.24 -5.67 -0.52
C SER A 268 -6.49 -5.27 -1.97
N ALA A 269 -7.50 -5.87 -2.59
CA ALA A 269 -7.85 -5.65 -4.00
C ALA A 269 -8.24 -4.19 -4.32
N LYS A 270 -8.51 -3.42 -3.29
CA LYS A 270 -8.83 -1.98 -3.34
C LYS A 270 -7.67 -1.10 -3.83
N LYS A 271 -6.50 -1.67 -4.16
CA LYS A 271 -5.32 -1.00 -4.71
C LYS A 271 -5.03 -1.51 -6.12
N ASP A 272 -4.06 -2.42 -6.27
CA ASP A 272 -3.64 -2.89 -7.60
C ASP A 272 -4.77 -3.52 -8.41
N ASN A 273 -5.72 -4.22 -7.79
CA ASN A 273 -6.82 -4.84 -8.53
C ASN A 273 -7.98 -3.87 -8.90
N LEU A 274 -7.79 -2.56 -8.75
CA LEU A 274 -8.62 -1.50 -9.34
C LEU A 274 -10.11 -1.51 -8.94
N VAL A 275 -10.45 -2.02 -7.75
CA VAL A 275 -11.83 -2.03 -7.24
C VAL A 275 -12.01 -1.14 -6.02
N ASN A 276 -13.26 -0.77 -5.71
CA ASN A 276 -13.61 0.05 -4.56
C ASN A 276 -13.89 -0.78 -3.30
N ILE A 277 -14.15 -2.07 -3.46
CA ILE A 277 -14.33 -3.08 -2.41
C ILE A 277 -13.69 -4.38 -2.84
N GLY A 278 -13.21 -5.18 -1.90
CA GLY A 278 -12.68 -6.52 -2.18
C GLY A 278 -11.28 -6.76 -1.65
N GLY A 279 -11.03 -8.01 -1.39
CA GLY A 279 -9.75 -8.61 -1.03
C GLY A 279 -9.81 -10.10 -1.29
N TRP A 280 -8.69 -10.74 -1.18
CA TRP A 280 -8.59 -12.19 -1.26
C TRP A 280 -7.37 -12.69 -0.48
N LEU A 281 -7.47 -13.95 -0.10
CA LEU A 281 -6.40 -14.74 0.49
C LEU A 281 -6.22 -15.98 -0.38
N ALA A 282 -4.99 -16.33 -0.70
CA ALA A 282 -4.67 -17.49 -1.51
C ALA A 282 -3.50 -18.27 -0.93
N VAL A 283 -3.57 -19.58 -0.99
CA VAL A 283 -2.54 -20.50 -0.48
C VAL A 283 -2.38 -21.71 -1.40
N ASN A 284 -1.23 -22.37 -1.33
CA ASN A 284 -0.95 -23.59 -2.10
C ASN A 284 -1.23 -24.88 -1.31
N ASP A 285 -1.22 -24.80 0.03
CA ASP A 285 -1.44 -25.90 0.93
C ASP A 285 -2.95 -26.14 1.16
N TRP A 286 -3.39 -27.39 1.06
CA TRP A 286 -4.79 -27.74 1.23
C TRP A 286 -5.29 -27.64 2.66
N ASP A 287 -4.48 -28.06 3.64
CA ASP A 287 -4.89 -28.08 5.04
C ASP A 287 -5.09 -26.64 5.55
N THR A 288 -4.15 -25.75 5.24
CA THR A 288 -4.28 -24.31 5.51
C THR A 288 -5.53 -23.73 4.82
N PHE A 289 -5.78 -24.09 3.56
CA PHE A 289 -6.98 -23.64 2.84
C PHE A 289 -8.27 -24.12 3.50
N GLU A 290 -8.33 -25.36 3.95
CA GLU A 290 -9.52 -25.92 4.60
C GLU A 290 -9.86 -25.18 5.90
N GLU A 291 -8.85 -24.85 6.70
CA GLU A 291 -9.04 -24.04 7.92
C GLU A 291 -9.50 -22.61 7.58
N LEU A 292 -8.88 -21.95 6.61
CA LEU A 292 -9.28 -20.62 6.13
C LEU A 292 -10.71 -20.62 5.61
N ARG A 293 -11.10 -21.62 4.81
CA ARG A 293 -12.45 -21.80 4.27
C ARG A 293 -13.49 -21.97 5.37
N ASN A 294 -13.16 -22.64 6.45
CA ASN A 294 -14.03 -22.79 7.61
C ASN A 294 -14.15 -21.48 8.40
N LEU A 295 -13.03 -20.78 8.56
CA LEU A 295 -13.00 -19.54 9.35
C LEU A 295 -13.69 -18.36 8.63
N VAL A 296 -13.56 -18.27 7.29
CA VAL A 296 -14.21 -17.21 6.52
C VAL A 296 -15.74 -17.23 6.68
N VAL A 297 -16.34 -18.41 6.85
CA VAL A 297 -17.79 -18.55 7.08
C VAL A 297 -18.23 -17.87 8.37
N VAL A 298 -17.36 -17.80 9.36
CA VAL A 298 -17.65 -17.15 10.65
C VAL A 298 -17.54 -15.64 10.57
N PHE A 299 -16.55 -15.10 9.82
CA PHE A 299 -16.20 -13.68 9.88
C PHE A 299 -16.57 -12.88 8.64
N GLU A 300 -16.53 -13.47 7.44
CA GLU A 300 -16.69 -12.74 6.18
C GLU A 300 -17.96 -13.16 5.43
N GLY A 301 -18.26 -14.43 5.41
CA GLY A 301 -19.39 -15.01 4.66
C GLY A 301 -19.01 -16.37 4.07
N LEU A 302 -19.78 -16.90 3.11
CA LEU A 302 -19.45 -18.20 2.52
C LEU A 302 -18.14 -18.11 1.73
N HIS A 303 -17.39 -19.20 1.68
CA HIS A 303 -16.08 -19.28 1.01
C HIS A 303 -16.12 -18.94 -0.51
N THR A 304 -17.29 -18.96 -1.14
CA THR A 304 -17.47 -18.58 -2.55
C THR A 304 -17.90 -17.12 -2.76
N TYR A 305 -17.95 -16.29 -1.70
CA TYR A 305 -18.15 -14.85 -1.85
C TYR A 305 -17.41 -13.98 -0.83
N GLY A 306 -17.09 -14.47 0.37
CA GLY A 306 -16.27 -13.76 1.35
C GLY A 306 -16.73 -12.35 1.69
N GLY A 307 -18.05 -12.13 1.85
CA GLY A 307 -18.62 -10.81 2.13
C GLY A 307 -18.77 -9.90 0.90
N LEU A 308 -18.49 -10.39 -0.32
CA LEU A 308 -18.66 -9.65 -1.58
C LEU A 308 -19.96 -10.06 -2.29
N ALA A 309 -20.57 -9.14 -3.04
CA ALA A 309 -21.59 -9.49 -4.01
C ALA A 309 -20.96 -10.07 -5.29
N GLY A 310 -21.75 -10.86 -6.06
CA GLY A 310 -21.28 -11.41 -7.33
C GLY A 310 -20.74 -10.34 -8.28
N ARG A 311 -21.42 -9.19 -8.36
CA ARG A 311 -20.97 -8.04 -9.17
C ARG A 311 -19.62 -7.46 -8.73
N ASP A 312 -19.31 -7.46 -7.43
CA ASP A 312 -18.02 -6.99 -6.92
C ASP A 312 -16.89 -7.96 -7.31
N MET A 313 -17.15 -9.28 -7.23
CA MET A 313 -16.21 -10.30 -7.66
C MET A 313 -15.93 -10.24 -9.16
N GLU A 314 -16.94 -9.95 -9.99
CA GLU A 314 -16.74 -9.77 -11.42
C GLU A 314 -15.89 -8.55 -11.74
N ALA A 315 -16.20 -7.41 -11.11
CA ALA A 315 -15.37 -6.20 -11.23
C ALA A 315 -13.92 -6.46 -10.80
N LEU A 316 -13.72 -7.27 -9.76
CA LEU A 316 -12.41 -7.64 -9.25
C LEU A 316 -11.65 -8.54 -10.23
N ALA A 317 -12.30 -9.56 -10.80
CA ALA A 317 -11.68 -10.43 -11.79
C ALA A 317 -11.19 -9.64 -13.02
N ILE A 318 -12.03 -8.73 -13.54
CA ILE A 318 -11.66 -7.82 -14.64
C ILE A 318 -10.53 -6.88 -14.21
N GLY A 319 -10.60 -6.34 -13.00
CA GLY A 319 -9.58 -5.44 -12.45
C GLY A 319 -8.20 -6.09 -12.36
N ILE A 320 -8.11 -7.37 -11.99
CA ILE A 320 -6.86 -8.16 -11.99
C ILE A 320 -6.27 -8.22 -13.40
N GLU A 321 -7.09 -8.51 -14.43
CA GLU A 321 -6.63 -8.58 -15.83
C GLU A 321 -6.09 -7.23 -16.34
N GLU A 322 -6.72 -6.13 -15.94
CA GLU A 322 -6.31 -4.79 -16.33
C GLU A 322 -5.08 -4.29 -15.57
N ALA A 323 -4.95 -4.67 -14.32
CA ALA A 323 -3.87 -4.24 -13.44
C ALA A 323 -2.48 -4.65 -13.95
N VAL A 324 -2.37 -5.82 -14.55
CA VAL A 324 -1.10 -6.40 -15.02
C VAL A 324 -0.67 -5.93 -16.42
N GLN A 325 -1.40 -4.98 -17.01
CA GLN A 325 -1.02 -4.42 -18.31
C GLN A 325 0.16 -3.46 -18.15
N ASP A 326 1.23 -3.68 -18.90
CA ASP A 326 2.49 -2.93 -18.80
C ASP A 326 2.30 -1.41 -18.94
N ASP A 327 1.49 -0.95 -19.88
CA ASP A 327 1.22 0.46 -20.10
C ASP A 327 0.43 1.10 -18.96
N HIS A 328 -0.52 0.36 -18.36
CA HIS A 328 -1.22 0.80 -17.16
C HIS A 328 -0.25 1.02 -16.00
N VAL A 329 0.61 0.04 -15.71
CA VAL A 329 1.54 0.11 -14.57
C VAL A 329 2.56 1.22 -14.76
N ARG A 330 3.10 1.37 -15.98
CA ARG A 330 4.04 2.46 -16.33
C ARG A 330 3.39 3.84 -16.17
N SER A 331 2.15 4.01 -16.63
CA SER A 331 1.40 5.24 -16.43
C SER A 331 1.19 5.53 -14.94
N ARG A 332 0.80 4.51 -14.17
CA ARG A 332 0.58 4.60 -12.73
C ARG A 332 1.82 5.07 -11.98
N VAL A 333 2.94 4.38 -12.15
CA VAL A 333 4.21 4.74 -11.48
C VAL A 333 4.79 6.02 -12.05
N GLY A 334 4.59 6.27 -13.36
CA GLY A 334 5.01 7.51 -14.02
C GLY A 334 4.37 8.76 -13.42
N GLN A 335 3.09 8.70 -13.04
CA GLN A 335 2.41 9.81 -12.37
C GLN A 335 3.01 10.12 -10.98
N VAL A 336 3.39 9.07 -10.23
CA VAL A 336 4.08 9.24 -8.94
C VAL A 336 5.46 9.86 -9.14
N ARG A 337 6.22 9.37 -10.13
CA ARG A 337 7.54 9.92 -10.47
C ARG A 337 7.44 11.38 -10.87
N TYR A 338 6.48 11.74 -11.69
CA TYR A 338 6.27 13.13 -12.11
C TYR A 338 6.16 14.07 -10.92
N LEU A 339 5.28 13.76 -9.95
CA LEU A 339 5.17 14.58 -8.74
C LEU A 339 6.48 14.60 -7.94
N GLY A 340 7.13 13.43 -7.77
CA GLY A 340 8.38 13.34 -7.02
C GLY A 340 9.52 14.13 -7.63
N GLU A 341 9.67 14.09 -8.96
CA GLU A 341 10.69 14.82 -9.71
C GLU A 341 10.51 16.34 -9.58
N LEU A 342 9.25 16.84 -9.67
CA LEU A 342 8.96 18.25 -9.39
C LEU A 342 9.38 18.69 -7.99
N LEU A 343 9.14 17.86 -6.98
CA LEU A 343 9.52 18.17 -5.61
C LEU A 343 11.04 18.13 -5.41
N GLN A 344 11.74 17.21 -6.09
CA GLN A 344 13.19 17.13 -6.07
C GLN A 344 13.84 18.35 -6.75
N GLU A 345 13.26 18.86 -7.86
CA GLU A 345 13.73 20.09 -8.51
C GLU A 345 13.68 21.31 -7.58
N TRP A 346 12.85 21.30 -6.56
CA TRP A 346 12.73 22.37 -5.55
C TRP A 346 13.41 22.03 -4.22
N ASP A 347 14.27 21.01 -4.19
CA ASP A 347 14.99 20.55 -2.99
C ASP A 347 14.06 20.21 -1.80
N ILE A 348 12.82 19.81 -2.09
CA ILE A 348 11.87 19.40 -1.06
C ILE A 348 12.21 17.98 -0.59
N PRO A 349 12.37 17.77 0.74
CA PRO A 349 12.82 16.48 1.25
C PRO A 349 11.72 15.40 1.12
N ILE A 350 11.99 14.41 0.31
CA ILE A 350 11.17 13.21 0.12
C ILE A 350 11.98 11.95 0.42
N VAL A 351 11.29 10.81 0.52
CA VAL A 351 11.95 9.50 0.55
C VAL A 351 12.46 9.16 -0.84
N GLU A 352 13.72 8.79 -0.93
CA GLU A 352 14.41 8.40 -2.15
C GLU A 352 14.85 6.92 -2.11
N PRO A 353 14.90 6.25 -3.29
CA PRO A 353 14.32 6.69 -4.55
C PRO A 353 12.78 6.76 -4.50
N ILE A 354 12.17 7.45 -5.47
CA ILE A 354 10.70 7.57 -5.56
C ILE A 354 10.07 6.17 -5.66
N GLY A 355 9.08 5.91 -4.82
CA GLY A 355 8.37 4.63 -4.74
C GLY A 355 7.25 4.48 -5.77
N GLY A 356 6.43 3.41 -5.63
CA GLY A 356 5.44 3.03 -6.65
C GLY A 356 4.10 3.76 -6.56
N HIS A 357 3.61 4.12 -5.36
CA HIS A 357 2.21 4.51 -5.17
C HIS A 357 1.98 5.88 -4.56
N ALA A 358 3.00 6.49 -4.03
CA ALA A 358 2.89 7.74 -3.26
C ALA A 358 4.22 8.48 -3.24
N ILE A 359 4.15 9.78 -2.97
CA ILE A 359 5.29 10.55 -2.50
C ILE A 359 5.24 10.59 -0.97
N PHE A 360 6.37 10.35 -0.35
CA PHE A 360 6.53 10.42 1.10
C PHE A 360 7.44 11.59 1.44
N LEU A 361 6.83 12.67 1.95
CA LEU A 361 7.56 13.83 2.44
C LEU A 361 8.26 13.46 3.75
N ASP A 362 9.56 13.74 3.87
CA ASP A 362 10.32 13.55 5.09
C ASP A 362 10.07 14.71 6.06
N ALA A 363 9.12 14.53 6.96
CA ALA A 363 8.68 15.59 7.86
C ALA A 363 9.76 16.04 8.87
N LYS A 364 10.75 15.16 9.19
CA LYS A 364 11.90 15.57 10.02
C LYS A 364 12.79 16.57 9.30
N ARG A 365 13.08 16.35 8.04
CA ARG A 365 13.89 17.27 7.22
C ARG A 365 13.08 18.47 6.75
N PHE A 366 11.76 18.30 6.60
CA PHE A 366 10.86 19.40 6.25
C PHE A 366 10.74 20.42 7.39
N TYR A 367 10.61 19.94 8.64
CA TYR A 367 10.52 20.75 9.86
C TYR A 367 11.67 20.45 10.85
N PRO A 368 12.92 20.84 10.56
CA PRO A 368 14.07 20.48 11.39
C PRO A 368 14.01 21.06 12.81
N HIS A 369 13.17 22.06 13.03
CA HIS A 369 12.94 22.71 14.33
C HIS A 369 11.86 22.02 15.19
N LEU A 370 11.07 21.08 14.62
CA LEU A 370 10.04 20.36 15.35
C LEU A 370 10.54 18.98 15.81
N SER A 371 10.41 18.69 17.10
CA SER A 371 10.64 17.33 17.61
C SER A 371 9.48 16.40 17.24
N GLN A 372 9.70 15.08 17.29
CA GLN A 372 8.62 14.12 17.10
C GLN A 372 7.48 14.26 18.11
N ASP A 373 7.74 14.82 19.31
CA ASP A 373 6.71 15.01 20.35
C ASP A 373 5.61 16.00 19.98
N VAL A 374 5.86 16.85 18.99
CA VAL A 374 4.87 17.78 18.44
C VAL A 374 4.35 17.35 17.07
N PHE A 375 4.49 16.06 16.72
CA PHE A 375 3.89 15.39 15.58
C PHE A 375 4.12 16.07 14.22
N PRO A 376 5.38 16.22 13.77
CA PRO A 376 5.68 16.96 12.54
C PRO A 376 5.02 16.40 11.28
N GLY A 377 4.87 15.07 11.15
CA GLY A 377 4.16 14.45 10.03
C GLY A 377 2.67 14.80 10.00
N GLN A 378 2.01 14.82 11.16
CA GLN A 378 0.60 15.24 11.27
C GLN A 378 0.45 16.75 11.07
N THR A 379 1.41 17.53 11.55
CA THR A 379 1.46 18.98 11.32
C THR A 379 1.51 19.28 9.83
N LEU A 380 2.39 18.61 9.09
CA LEU A 380 2.50 18.79 7.64
C LEU A 380 1.21 18.40 6.90
N ALA A 381 0.57 17.32 7.31
CA ALA A 381 -0.72 16.91 6.72
C ALA A 381 -1.81 17.97 6.95
N ALA A 382 -1.85 18.58 8.14
CA ALA A 382 -2.80 19.64 8.47
C ALA A 382 -2.51 20.95 7.70
N GLU A 383 -1.25 21.34 7.56
CA GLU A 383 -0.85 22.55 6.83
C GLU A 383 -1.15 22.42 5.32
N LEU A 384 -0.85 21.27 4.68
CA LEU A 384 -1.20 21.02 3.28
C LEU A 384 -2.71 21.14 3.04
N TYR A 385 -3.51 20.59 3.95
CA TYR A 385 -4.96 20.73 3.84
C TYR A 385 -5.40 22.19 4.01
N LEU A 386 -4.82 22.92 4.97
CA LEU A 386 -5.16 24.32 5.20
C LEU A 386 -4.76 25.21 4.04
N ASP A 387 -3.63 24.93 3.38
CA ASP A 387 -3.14 25.69 2.23
C ASP A 387 -4.10 25.57 1.03
N SER A 388 -4.39 24.35 0.59
CA SER A 388 -5.06 24.13 -0.69
C SER A 388 -6.20 23.11 -0.69
N GLY A 389 -6.54 22.49 0.46
CA GLY A 389 -7.56 21.44 0.55
C GLY A 389 -7.06 20.06 0.10
N ILE A 390 -5.76 19.86 0.03
CA ILE A 390 -5.14 18.57 -0.25
C ILE A 390 -5.14 17.72 1.01
N ARG A 391 -5.81 16.57 0.97
CA ARG A 391 -5.86 15.62 2.08
C ARG A 391 -4.74 14.59 1.96
N SER A 392 -3.85 14.52 2.94
CA SER A 392 -2.72 13.61 3.03
C SER A 392 -2.74 12.84 4.35
N MET A 393 -1.76 11.95 4.58
CA MET A 393 -1.75 11.03 5.71
C MET A 393 -0.38 11.02 6.41
N GLU A 394 -0.38 11.11 7.73
CA GLU A 394 0.79 10.89 8.55
C GLU A 394 1.26 9.43 8.52
N ARG A 395 2.57 9.20 8.47
CA ARG A 395 3.26 7.90 8.56
C ARG A 395 4.53 8.02 9.41
N GLY A 396 4.35 8.27 10.70
CA GLY A 396 5.41 8.47 11.66
C GLY A 396 4.96 8.09 13.06
N ILE A 397 5.19 8.96 14.02
CA ILE A 397 4.95 8.72 15.45
C ILE A 397 3.46 8.46 15.77
N VAL A 398 2.51 9.09 15.05
CA VAL A 398 1.07 8.83 15.26
C VAL A 398 0.73 7.41 14.80
N SER A 399 1.16 7.04 13.59
CA SER A 399 0.95 5.69 13.02
C SER A 399 1.66 4.58 13.81
N ALA A 400 2.84 4.87 14.39
CA ALA A 400 3.62 3.89 15.16
C ALA A 400 2.94 3.50 16.48
N GLY A 401 2.12 4.36 17.07
CA GLY A 401 1.40 4.07 18.31
C GLY A 401 2.27 4.17 19.55
N ARG A 402 1.85 3.43 20.60
CA ARG A 402 2.56 3.35 21.87
C ARG A 402 3.15 1.96 22.11
N ASP A 403 4.22 1.91 22.88
CA ASP A 403 4.71 0.65 23.43
C ASP A 403 3.71 0.17 24.51
N PRO A 404 3.13 -1.02 24.36
CA PRO A 404 2.12 -1.51 25.31
C PRO A 404 2.66 -1.76 26.72
N ARG A 405 3.99 -1.91 26.88
CA ARG A 405 4.64 -2.17 28.18
C ARG A 405 4.94 -0.89 28.94
N THR A 406 5.42 0.17 28.24
CA THR A 406 5.84 1.41 28.89
C THR A 406 4.78 2.50 28.81
N GLY A 407 3.87 2.43 27.82
CA GLY A 407 2.92 3.48 27.51
C GLY A 407 3.52 4.66 26.73
N ASP A 408 4.82 4.64 26.46
CA ASP A 408 5.50 5.69 25.72
C ASP A 408 5.21 5.64 24.22
N HIS A 409 5.35 6.75 23.53
CA HIS A 409 5.29 6.78 22.07
C HIS A 409 6.41 5.93 21.47
N LYS A 410 6.08 5.01 20.58
CA LYS A 410 7.07 4.40 19.69
C LYS A 410 7.61 5.49 18.77
N ARG A 411 8.94 5.64 18.72
CA ARG A 411 9.63 6.65 17.91
C ARG A 411 10.25 6.00 16.69
N PRO A 412 9.53 5.94 15.55
CA PRO A 412 10.10 5.37 14.34
C PRO A 412 11.26 6.23 13.83
N LYS A 413 12.19 5.60 13.12
CA LYS A 413 13.28 6.31 12.45
C LYS A 413 12.73 7.25 11.37
N LEU A 414 11.72 6.79 10.64
CA LEU A 414 11.01 7.56 9.60
C LEU A 414 9.85 8.35 10.23
N GLU A 415 9.73 9.62 9.86
CA GLU A 415 8.62 10.51 10.22
C GLU A 415 8.11 11.15 8.92
N LEU A 416 7.05 10.60 8.37
CA LEU A 416 6.66 10.88 6.99
C LEU A 416 5.24 11.45 6.89
N THR A 417 5.00 12.23 5.83
CA THR A 417 3.66 12.58 5.37
C THR A 417 3.48 12.01 3.96
N ARG A 418 2.48 11.14 3.80
CA ARG A 418 2.26 10.41 2.57
C ARG A 418 1.21 11.08 1.69
N LEU A 419 1.57 11.33 0.44
CA LEU A 419 0.71 11.79 -0.65
C LEU A 419 0.42 10.59 -1.57
N THR A 420 -0.64 9.85 -1.27
CA THR A 420 -0.99 8.63 -2.00
C THR A 420 -1.85 8.96 -3.21
N ILE A 421 -1.39 8.65 -4.41
CA ILE A 421 -2.10 8.97 -5.65
C ILE A 421 -3.09 7.85 -5.99
N PRO A 422 -4.42 8.08 -6.03
CA PRO A 422 -5.39 7.10 -6.50
C PRO A 422 -5.19 6.79 -8.00
N ARG A 423 -5.42 5.52 -8.38
CA ARG A 423 -5.23 5.06 -9.76
C ARG A 423 -6.32 5.58 -10.67
N ARG A 424 -5.97 6.17 -11.83
CA ARG A 424 -6.88 6.63 -12.88
C ARG A 424 -7.83 7.76 -12.45
N VAL A 425 -7.48 8.57 -11.44
CA VAL A 425 -8.38 9.60 -10.86
C VAL A 425 -7.90 11.01 -11.22
N TYR A 426 -6.70 11.34 -10.84
CA TYR A 426 -6.14 12.69 -11.01
C TYR A 426 -5.30 12.82 -12.28
N THR A 427 -5.34 14.00 -12.87
CA THR A 427 -4.53 14.37 -14.04
C THR A 427 -3.21 15.02 -13.61
N GLN A 428 -2.31 15.26 -14.58
CA GLN A 428 -1.07 16.00 -14.34
C GLN A 428 -1.31 17.38 -13.71
N ALA A 429 -2.33 18.12 -14.15
CA ALA A 429 -2.66 19.44 -13.59
C ALA A 429 -2.99 19.39 -12.07
N HIS A 430 -3.57 18.29 -11.60
CA HIS A 430 -3.77 18.10 -10.16
C HIS A 430 -2.42 17.87 -9.43
N MET A 431 -1.48 17.16 -10.07
CA MET A 431 -0.14 16.96 -9.49
C MET A 431 0.66 18.26 -9.44
N ASP A 432 0.50 19.15 -10.44
CA ASP A 432 1.10 20.48 -10.42
C ASP A 432 0.60 21.30 -9.21
N VAL A 433 -0.72 21.32 -8.99
CA VAL A 433 -1.31 21.96 -7.80
C VAL A 433 -0.80 21.36 -6.50
N VAL A 434 -0.65 20.03 -6.43
CA VAL A 434 -0.10 19.36 -5.25
C VAL A 434 1.35 19.79 -5.02
N ALA A 435 2.18 19.82 -6.06
CA ALA A 435 3.57 20.22 -5.95
C ALA A 435 3.69 21.68 -5.48
N GLU A 436 2.92 22.60 -6.07
CA GLU A 436 2.90 24.01 -5.68
C GLU A 436 2.47 24.22 -4.22
N SER A 437 1.46 23.47 -3.74
CA SER A 437 1.01 23.52 -2.35
C SER A 437 2.09 23.00 -1.39
N VAL A 438 2.76 21.89 -1.73
CA VAL A 438 3.89 21.38 -0.92
C VAL A 438 5.02 22.42 -0.87
N LYS A 439 5.32 23.07 -2.01
CA LYS A 439 6.32 24.15 -2.08
C LYS A 439 5.94 25.35 -1.21
N ALA A 440 4.69 25.78 -1.27
CA ALA A 440 4.21 26.89 -0.42
C ALA A 440 4.34 26.59 1.08
N CYS A 441 3.97 25.37 1.50
CA CYS A 441 4.17 24.91 2.87
C CYS A 441 5.66 24.81 3.23
N PHE A 442 6.52 24.40 2.30
CA PHE A 442 7.96 24.31 2.53
C PHE A 442 8.60 25.71 2.69
N ASP A 443 8.18 26.67 1.90
CA ASP A 443 8.66 28.05 2.00
C ASP A 443 8.24 28.72 3.33
N ALA A 444 7.05 28.35 3.85
CA ALA A 444 6.52 28.86 5.11
C ALA A 444 6.89 28.01 6.35
N ARG A 445 7.71 26.94 6.18
CA ARG A 445 7.94 25.90 7.20
C ARG A 445 8.39 26.40 8.57
N ASP A 446 9.14 27.50 8.64
CA ASP A 446 9.62 28.07 9.91
C ASP A 446 8.49 28.65 10.80
N GLN A 447 7.29 28.82 10.23
CA GLN A 447 6.10 29.29 10.93
C GLN A 447 5.35 28.15 11.64
N ALA A 448 5.59 26.90 11.27
CA ALA A 448 4.94 25.74 11.87
C ALA A 448 5.35 25.59 13.34
N ARG A 449 4.37 25.34 14.23
CA ARG A 449 4.59 25.20 15.68
C ARG A 449 4.43 23.77 16.18
N GLY A 450 3.85 22.89 15.38
CA GLY A 450 3.51 21.54 15.78
C GLY A 450 2.12 21.41 16.39
N LEU A 451 1.80 20.21 16.83
CA LEU A 451 0.51 19.83 17.39
C LEU A 451 0.68 19.15 18.74
N ARG A 452 -0.36 19.16 19.55
CA ARG A 452 -0.49 18.39 20.79
C ARG A 452 -1.68 17.45 20.64
N MET A 453 -1.51 16.17 20.95
CA MET A 453 -2.59 15.17 20.94
C MET A 453 -3.48 15.38 22.18
N VAL A 454 -4.77 15.58 21.97
CA VAL A 454 -5.77 15.81 23.05
C VAL A 454 -6.75 14.67 23.21
N TYR A 455 -6.85 13.79 22.20
CA TYR A 455 -7.63 12.55 22.28
C TYR A 455 -6.89 11.42 21.57
N GLU A 456 -6.84 10.25 22.19
CA GLU A 456 -6.19 9.05 21.68
C GLU A 456 -7.09 7.82 21.87
N PRO A 457 -7.52 7.14 20.79
CA PRO A 457 -8.24 5.87 20.89
C PRO A 457 -7.29 4.72 21.22
N LYS A 458 -7.85 3.61 21.72
CA LYS A 458 -7.09 2.44 22.17
C LYS A 458 -6.32 1.76 21.02
N TYR A 459 -6.93 1.66 19.84
CA TYR A 459 -6.39 0.96 18.68
C TYR A 459 -6.18 1.89 17.50
N LEU A 460 -5.11 1.69 16.72
CA LEU A 460 -4.84 2.36 15.46
C LEU A 460 -5.15 3.86 15.50
N ARG A 461 -4.56 4.55 16.48
CA ARG A 461 -4.90 5.92 16.89
C ARG A 461 -4.91 6.95 15.75
N PHE A 462 -4.10 6.74 14.71
CA PHE A 462 -4.03 7.66 13.56
C PHE A 462 -5.36 7.85 12.83
N PHE A 463 -6.31 6.91 12.93
CA PHE A 463 -7.64 7.08 12.35
C PHE A 463 -8.54 8.07 13.09
N GLN A 464 -8.39 8.20 14.41
CA GLN A 464 -9.37 8.90 15.25
C GLN A 464 -8.75 9.85 16.28
N ALA A 465 -7.43 9.91 16.43
CA ALA A 465 -6.80 10.84 17.35
C ALA A 465 -7.18 12.29 17.00
N ARG A 466 -7.23 13.16 18.02
CA ARG A 466 -7.49 14.60 17.84
C ARG A 466 -6.34 15.42 18.38
N PHE A 467 -6.11 16.53 17.74
CA PHE A 467 -4.98 17.41 18.03
C PHE A 467 -5.41 18.87 18.14
N GLU A 468 -4.58 19.64 18.82
CA GLU A 468 -4.65 21.09 18.91
C GLU A 468 -3.27 21.69 18.56
N PRO A 469 -3.21 22.93 18.06
CA PRO A 469 -1.94 23.66 17.91
C PRO A 469 -1.20 23.81 19.24
N VAL A 470 0.14 23.77 19.17
CA VAL A 470 1.00 24.07 20.33
C VAL A 470 1.16 25.56 20.49
#